data_eb17350d5864cdcd1ad9b586a73f42e4
#
_entry.id   eb17350d5864cdcd1ad9b586a73f42e4
#
_cell.length_a   1.000
_cell.length_b   1.000
_cell.length_c   1.000
_cell.angle_alpha   90.00
_cell.angle_beta   90.00
_cell.angle_gamma   90.00
#
_symmetry.space_group_name_H-M   'P 1'
#
loop_
_entity.id
_entity.type
_entity.pdbx_description
1 polymer ?
#
loop_
_entity_poly.entity_id
_entity_poly.type
_entity_poly.pdbx_seq_one_letter_code
_entity_poly.pdbx_strand_id
1 'polypeptide(L)'
;MPLHSGQAWRAIIYQIQQSFIWDDAVIIITYAENGGIWDHVAPPKIDRWGPGTRVPTIIISPFAKRHFIDHTTYDTTSILKLIETRWGLTPLGDRDAHAADLTNALKLN
;
A
#
# COMPACT_ATOMS: atom_id res chain seq x y z
N MET A 1 -4.09 26.76 -13.32
CA MET A 1 -2.72 26.36 -12.89
C MET A 1 -2.75 24.91 -12.44
N PRO A 2 -1.91 24.04 -12.99
CA PRO A 2 -1.89 22.68 -12.52
C PRO A 2 -1.41 22.61 -11.07
N LEU A 3 -2.05 21.76 -10.27
CA LEU A 3 -1.64 21.52 -8.91
C LEU A 3 -0.32 20.73 -8.91
N HIS A 4 0.58 21.07 -7.99
CA HIS A 4 1.69 20.20 -7.70
C HIS A 4 1.17 18.85 -7.22
N SER A 5 1.91 17.77 -7.49
CA SER A 5 1.47 16.41 -7.14
C SER A 5 1.06 16.29 -5.67
N GLY A 6 1.83 16.90 -4.76
CA GLY A 6 1.51 16.89 -3.33
C GLY A 6 0.19 17.58 -3.00
N GLN A 7 -0.12 18.69 -3.70
CA GLN A 7 -1.40 19.38 -3.50
C GLN A 7 -2.57 18.56 -4.04
N ALA A 8 -2.38 17.90 -5.19
CA ALA A 8 -3.42 17.04 -5.75
C ALA A 8 -3.75 15.88 -4.81
N TRP A 9 -2.75 15.22 -4.25
CA TRP A 9 -2.95 14.14 -3.28
C TRP A 9 -3.67 14.62 -2.03
N ARG A 10 -3.28 15.78 -1.50
CA ARG A 10 -3.93 16.35 -0.32
C ARG A 10 -5.40 16.64 -0.56
N ALA A 11 -5.73 17.17 -1.73
CA ALA A 11 -7.12 17.46 -2.10
C ALA A 11 -7.96 16.19 -2.17
N ILE A 12 -7.44 15.13 -2.80
CA ILE A 12 -8.15 13.85 -2.91
C ILE A 12 -8.34 13.23 -1.53
N ILE A 13 -7.29 13.18 -0.72
CA ILE A 13 -7.35 12.64 0.64
C ILE A 13 -8.39 13.40 1.46
N TYR A 14 -8.35 14.73 1.42
CA TYR A 14 -9.30 15.57 2.15
C TYR A 14 -10.74 15.28 1.75
N GLN A 15 -11.01 15.16 0.44
CA GLN A 15 -12.36 14.85 -0.04
C GLN A 15 -12.85 13.51 0.48
N ILE A 16 -11.99 12.49 0.49
CA ILE A 16 -12.37 11.17 1.02
C ILE A 16 -12.61 11.26 2.52
N GLN A 17 -11.76 11.99 3.26
CA GLN A 17 -11.91 12.16 4.71
C GLN A 17 -13.19 12.89 5.10
N GLN A 18 -13.71 13.75 4.23
CA GLN A 18 -14.95 14.47 4.46
C GLN A 18 -16.17 13.72 3.96
N SER A 19 -16.01 12.58 3.31
CA SER A 19 -17.11 11.81 2.77
C SER A 19 -17.64 10.79 3.79
N PHE A 20 -18.86 10.29 3.53
CA PHE A 20 -19.46 9.26 4.38
C PHE A 20 -18.73 7.91 4.31
N ILE A 21 -17.92 7.69 3.28
CA ILE A 21 -17.17 6.43 3.16
C ILE A 21 -15.91 6.39 4.05
N TRP A 22 -15.51 7.53 4.63
CA TRP A 22 -14.26 7.61 5.40
C TRP A 22 -14.18 6.58 6.53
N ASP A 23 -15.29 6.35 7.24
CA ASP A 23 -15.32 5.43 8.37
C ASP A 23 -14.97 3.97 7.99
N ASP A 24 -15.12 3.64 6.71
CA ASP A 24 -14.85 2.30 6.18
C ASP A 24 -13.70 2.28 5.17
N ALA A 25 -12.92 3.36 5.09
CA ALA A 25 -11.94 3.55 4.03
C ALA A 25 -10.53 3.21 4.47
N VAL A 26 -9.73 2.67 3.54
CA VAL A 26 -8.28 2.57 3.64
C VAL A 26 -7.70 3.18 2.37
N ILE A 27 -6.93 4.24 2.54
CA ILE A 27 -6.22 4.88 1.43
C ILE A 27 -4.78 4.39 1.45
N ILE A 28 -4.32 3.85 0.33
CA ILE A 28 -2.94 3.42 0.17
C ILE A 28 -2.32 4.24 -0.95
N ILE A 29 -1.26 4.97 -0.63
CA ILE A 29 -0.51 5.76 -1.61
C ILE A 29 0.83 5.09 -1.78
N THR A 30 1.14 4.67 -2.98
CA THR A 30 2.42 4.03 -3.30
C THR A 30 2.84 4.42 -4.71
N TYR A 31 4.05 4.06 -5.07
CA TYR A 31 4.61 4.34 -6.38
C TYR A 31 4.53 3.07 -7.23
N ALA A 32 4.29 3.25 -8.52
CA ALA A 32 4.28 2.12 -9.46
C ALA A 32 5.68 1.52 -9.63
N GLU A 33 6.71 2.40 -9.54
CA GLU A 33 8.11 2.01 -9.63
C GLU A 33 8.98 3.10 -9.00
N ASN A 34 10.29 2.90 -8.98
CA ASN A 34 11.22 3.86 -8.36
C ASN A 34 11.50 5.11 -9.20
N GLY A 35 11.00 5.19 -10.43
CA GLY A 35 11.20 6.34 -11.31
C GLY A 35 12.65 6.58 -11.70
N GLY A 36 13.51 5.58 -11.62
CA GLY A 36 14.94 5.71 -11.89
C GLY A 36 15.77 6.16 -10.70
N ILE A 37 15.16 6.36 -9.53
CA ILE A 37 15.87 6.73 -8.30
C ILE A 37 16.62 5.51 -7.78
N TRP A 38 17.88 5.72 -7.40
CA TRP A 38 18.73 4.64 -6.89
C TRP A 38 18.31 4.19 -5.50
N ASP A 39 18.24 2.87 -5.31
CA ASP A 39 18.07 2.27 -3.98
C ASP A 39 19.33 1.44 -3.68
N HIS A 40 20.01 1.76 -2.58
CA HIS A 40 21.23 1.07 -2.17
C HIS A 40 20.96 -0.28 -1.50
N VAL A 41 19.70 -0.65 -1.34
CA VAL A 41 19.30 -1.96 -0.82
C VAL A 41 18.82 -2.81 -1.99
N ALA A 42 19.47 -3.94 -2.21
CA ALA A 42 19.09 -4.85 -3.30
C ALA A 42 17.71 -5.44 -3.02
N PRO A 43 16.86 -5.61 -4.06
CA PRO A 43 15.57 -6.25 -3.87
C PRO A 43 15.75 -7.75 -3.54
N PRO A 44 14.84 -8.33 -2.75
CA PRO A 44 14.87 -9.76 -2.48
C PRO A 44 14.55 -10.56 -3.74
N LYS A 45 15.03 -11.80 -3.78
CA LYS A 45 14.68 -12.73 -4.85
C LYS A 45 13.46 -13.55 -4.39
N ILE A 46 12.28 -13.21 -4.90
CA ILE A 46 11.04 -13.91 -4.57
C ILE A 46 10.68 -14.91 -5.66
N ASP A 47 10.76 -14.50 -6.92
CA ASP A 47 10.49 -15.34 -8.08
C ASP A 47 11.34 -14.88 -9.27
N ARG A 48 11.14 -15.49 -10.45
CA ARG A 48 11.91 -15.16 -11.64
C ARG A 48 11.71 -13.71 -12.12
N TRP A 49 10.61 -13.08 -11.73
CA TRP A 49 10.28 -11.70 -12.12
C TRP A 49 10.91 -10.67 -11.20
N GLY A 50 11.01 -11.01 -9.90
CA GLY A 50 11.46 -10.10 -8.86
C GLY A 50 10.43 -9.03 -8.52
N PRO A 51 10.48 -8.47 -7.30
CA PRO A 51 9.59 -7.38 -6.88
C PRO A 51 10.09 -6.01 -7.31
N GLY A 52 11.35 -5.89 -7.77
CA GLY A 52 11.98 -4.61 -8.05
C GLY A 52 12.49 -3.90 -6.79
N THR A 53 12.97 -2.67 -6.96
CA THR A 53 13.50 -1.85 -5.87
C THR A 53 12.37 -1.31 -4.99
N ARG A 54 12.73 -0.86 -3.78
CA ARG A 54 11.75 -0.36 -2.82
C ARG A 54 11.07 0.90 -3.31
N VAL A 55 9.80 1.06 -2.94
CA VAL A 55 9.03 2.27 -3.17
C VAL A 55 8.39 2.72 -1.86
N PRO A 56 8.22 4.04 -1.64
CA PRO A 56 7.51 4.54 -0.47
C PRO A 56 6.05 4.13 -0.50
N THR A 57 5.49 3.88 0.68
CA THR A 57 4.06 3.58 0.82
C THR A 57 3.54 4.23 2.08
N ILE A 58 2.39 4.88 1.97
CA ILE A 58 1.71 5.56 3.07
C ILE A 58 0.29 5.01 3.15
N ILE A 59 -0.14 4.66 4.37
CA ILE A 59 -1.51 4.21 4.62
C ILE A 59 -2.23 5.26 5.45
N ILE A 60 -3.38 5.71 4.97
CA ILE A 60 -4.21 6.73 5.62
C ILE A 60 -5.61 6.13 5.81
N SER A 61 -6.03 5.96 7.05
CA SER A 61 -7.30 5.30 7.36
C SER A 61 -7.66 5.53 8.83
N PRO A 62 -8.96 5.54 9.18
CA PRO A 62 -9.35 5.43 10.59
C PRO A 62 -8.82 4.17 11.27
N PHE A 63 -8.52 3.13 10.48
CA PHE A 63 -8.00 1.85 10.98
C PHE A 63 -6.48 1.80 11.05
N ALA A 64 -5.77 2.79 10.49
CA ALA A 64 -4.30 2.78 10.49
C ALA A 64 -3.77 2.96 11.92
N LYS A 65 -2.73 2.21 12.27
CA LYS A 65 -2.04 2.39 13.55
C LYS A 65 -1.37 3.76 13.58
N ARG A 66 -1.58 4.50 14.65
CA ARG A 66 -1.05 5.87 14.79
C ARG A 66 0.40 5.83 15.26
N HIS A 67 1.22 6.76 14.76
CA HIS A 67 2.63 6.89 15.12
C HIS A 67 3.38 5.57 14.96
N PHE A 68 3.08 4.86 13.89
CA PHE A 68 3.56 3.51 13.67
C PHE A 68 4.34 3.44 12.35
N ILE A 69 5.52 2.85 12.42
CA ILE A 69 6.33 2.52 11.25
C ILE A 69 6.34 1.00 11.13
N ASP A 70 5.83 0.50 10.03
CA ASP A 70 5.73 -0.95 9.81
C ASP A 70 7.01 -1.45 9.15
N HIS A 71 7.68 -2.38 9.79
CA HIS A 71 8.92 -2.99 9.31
C HIS A 71 8.68 -4.34 8.62
N THR A 72 7.42 -4.74 8.46
CA THR A 72 7.07 -5.95 7.72
C THR A 72 7.48 -5.79 6.26
N THR A 73 8.02 -6.86 5.67
CA THR A 73 8.34 -6.85 4.25
C THR A 73 7.08 -7.02 3.43
N TYR A 74 6.82 -6.05 2.56
CA TYR A 74 5.70 -6.05 1.64
C TYR A 74 6.19 -5.91 0.21
N ASP A 75 5.36 -6.28 -0.75
CA ASP A 75 5.52 -5.92 -2.15
C ASP A 75 4.19 -5.41 -2.71
N THR A 76 4.15 -5.09 -4.00
CA THR A 76 2.91 -4.54 -4.60
C THR A 76 1.75 -5.54 -4.53
N THR A 77 2.02 -6.85 -4.51
CA THR A 77 0.98 -7.86 -4.38
C THR A 77 0.40 -7.93 -2.96
N SER A 78 1.04 -7.28 -1.98
CA SER A 78 0.49 -7.17 -0.63
C SER A 78 -0.83 -6.39 -0.61
N ILE A 79 -0.98 -5.39 -1.48
CA ILE A 79 -2.23 -4.65 -1.64
C ILE A 79 -3.31 -5.58 -2.18
N LEU A 80 -2.98 -6.39 -3.19
CA LEU A 80 -3.89 -7.39 -3.74
C LEU A 80 -4.27 -8.41 -2.67
N LYS A 81 -3.30 -8.85 -1.87
CA LYS A 81 -3.53 -9.79 -0.76
C LYS A 81 -4.49 -9.22 0.28
N LEU A 82 -4.39 -7.93 0.58
CA LEU A 82 -5.35 -7.29 1.49
C LEU A 82 -6.78 -7.36 0.96
N ILE A 83 -6.96 -7.09 -0.33
CA ILE A 83 -8.27 -7.17 -0.98
C ILE A 83 -8.78 -8.61 -0.96
N GLU A 84 -7.94 -9.57 -1.31
CA GLU A 84 -8.30 -11.00 -1.30
C GLU A 84 -8.73 -11.47 0.10
N THR A 85 -7.97 -11.07 1.11
CA THR A 85 -8.27 -11.43 2.50
C THR A 85 -9.59 -10.80 2.95
N ARG A 86 -9.80 -9.52 2.63
CA ARG A 86 -11.01 -8.78 3.05
C ARG A 86 -12.28 -9.37 2.44
N TRP A 87 -12.22 -9.78 1.17
CA TRP A 87 -13.40 -10.22 0.42
C TRP A 87 -13.46 -11.74 0.21
N GLY A 88 -12.50 -12.49 0.76
CA GLY A 88 -12.46 -13.95 0.63
C GLY A 88 -12.24 -14.42 -0.80
N LEU A 89 -11.42 -13.68 -1.57
CA LEU A 89 -11.16 -13.98 -2.97
C LEU A 89 -10.02 -14.99 -3.11
N THR A 90 -10.10 -15.81 -4.16
CA THR A 90 -9.03 -16.75 -4.51
C THR A 90 -7.84 -15.98 -5.06
N PRO A 91 -6.61 -16.26 -4.60
CA PRO A 91 -5.41 -15.61 -5.15
C PRO A 91 -5.25 -15.85 -6.65
N LEU A 92 -4.66 -14.86 -7.33
CA LEU A 92 -4.41 -14.94 -8.76
C LEU A 92 -3.17 -15.78 -9.10
N GLY A 93 -2.21 -15.87 -8.18
CA GLY A 93 -0.98 -16.61 -8.38
C GLY A 93 -0.27 -16.88 -7.06
N ASP A 94 0.97 -17.36 -7.16
CA ASP A 94 1.75 -17.75 -5.98
C ASP A 94 2.21 -16.54 -5.17
N ARG A 95 2.58 -15.45 -5.84
CA ARG A 95 3.13 -14.28 -5.16
C ARG A 95 2.09 -13.62 -4.25
N ASP A 96 0.89 -13.37 -4.77
CA ASP A 96 -0.17 -12.75 -3.95
C ASP A 96 -0.70 -13.72 -2.90
N ALA A 97 -0.72 -15.03 -3.18
CA ALA A 97 -1.11 -16.04 -2.20
C ALA A 97 -0.22 -16.02 -0.95
N HIS A 98 1.07 -15.73 -1.10
CA HIS A 98 2.05 -15.79 -0.03
C HIS A 98 2.51 -14.42 0.48
N ALA A 99 2.01 -13.31 -0.09
CA ALA A 99 2.36 -11.98 0.35
C ALA A 99 1.77 -11.66 1.72
N ALA A 100 2.46 -10.82 2.50
CA ALA A 100 1.90 -10.23 3.70
C ALA A 100 0.79 -9.23 3.32
N ASP A 101 -0.32 -9.23 4.03
CA ASP A 101 -1.57 -8.57 3.59
C ASP A 101 -1.80 -7.17 4.16
N LEU A 102 -0.80 -6.53 4.71
CA LEU A 102 -0.87 -5.18 5.30
C LEU A 102 -1.66 -5.10 6.62
N THR A 103 -2.22 -6.17 7.12
CA THR A 103 -3.00 -6.11 8.37
C THR A 103 -2.17 -5.68 9.57
N ASN A 104 -0.83 -5.88 9.51
CA ASN A 104 0.05 -5.43 10.60
C ASN A 104 0.05 -3.90 10.75
N ALA A 105 -0.22 -3.15 9.69
CA ALA A 105 -0.30 -1.68 9.72
C ALA A 105 -1.67 -1.17 10.13
N LEU A 106 -2.66 -2.06 10.23
CA LEU A 106 -4.04 -1.72 10.49
C LEU A 106 -4.48 -2.26 11.85
N LYS A 107 -5.40 -1.53 12.48
CA LYS A 107 -6.05 -1.97 13.70
C LYS A 107 -7.50 -2.30 13.36
N LEU A 108 -7.70 -3.54 12.94
CA LEU A 108 -9.03 -4.06 12.60
C LEU A 108 -9.57 -4.85 13.79
N ASN A 109 -10.83 -4.64 14.11
CA ASN A 109 -11.51 -5.36 15.17
C ASN A 109 -12.24 -6.58 14.62
#